data_cef981de5ed7cea5eb6c7470b452e18d
#
_entry.id   cef981de5ed7cea5eb6c7470b452e18d
#
_cell.length_a   1.000
_cell.length_b   1.000
_cell.length_c   1.000
_cell.angle_alpha   90.00
_cell.angle_beta   90.00
_cell.angle_gamma   90.00
#
_symmetry.space_group_name_H-M   'P 1'
#
loop_
_entity.id
_entity.type
_entity.pdbx_description
1 polymer ?
#
loop_
_entity_poly.entity_id
_entity_poly.type
_entity_poly.pdbx_seq_one_letter_code
_entity_poly.pdbx_strand_id
1 'polypeptide(L)'
;MKYDEYNKYIAEYLNSNITVKDLAEKHNLSVSALRGQIRKRGIKKMHNQGKEIEYARSIKDKLINDYIPGETSIKSLAEKYNVNCYHTVSRVLKENGIKIIKPKLVPRDIIKDAAKYYSENEISVIDCAKKFKIGKNTLSAYLKENNLIKNNKNYQKDITYDKNFFDSIDTEEKAYWLGFIMADGYTRLDKNNNPAQMTIEISKKDIKMLNAFKKSIKSNHIIRERSRITCTGKISEFCSITISSQHLAKQLVSYGVVPNKTYIGFINEEIFNDNEDLIFHYLRGYSDGDGTINKRKGNYVFKLVIKSKSILNTITNWIKKYCNVDPKITLWGDKLGSAYRLSVQNKKDYFIFLEKLYKNANIYLDRKYQNYLSHIDCAVPEEKP
;
A
#
# COMPACT_ATOMS: atom_id res chain seq x y z
N MET A 1 -33.02 -8.00 -22.65
CA MET A 1 -32.71 -8.64 -23.96
C MET A 1 -32.99 -10.13 -23.86
N LYS A 2 -33.68 -10.70 -24.89
CA LYS A 2 -33.97 -12.12 -24.94
C LYS A 2 -32.70 -12.92 -25.29
N TYR A 3 -32.72 -14.23 -25.04
CA TYR A 3 -31.54 -15.11 -25.21
C TYR A 3 -30.94 -15.01 -26.62
N ASP A 4 -31.79 -14.99 -27.66
CA ASP A 4 -31.38 -14.96 -29.06
C ASP A 4 -30.77 -13.62 -29.51
N GLU A 5 -31.06 -12.53 -28.85
CA GLU A 5 -30.53 -11.22 -29.21
C GLU A 5 -29.03 -11.08 -28.98
N TYR A 6 -28.44 -11.96 -28.12
CA TYR A 6 -27.00 -11.99 -27.89
C TYR A 6 -26.20 -12.71 -28.98
N ASN A 7 -26.84 -13.48 -29.90
CA ASN A 7 -26.15 -14.29 -30.87
C ASN A 7 -25.24 -13.47 -31.79
N LYS A 8 -25.69 -12.29 -32.25
CA LYS A 8 -24.90 -11.40 -33.10
C LYS A 8 -23.63 -10.89 -32.39
N TYR A 9 -23.72 -10.56 -31.11
CA TYR A 9 -22.57 -10.09 -30.31
C TYR A 9 -21.61 -11.22 -30.00
N ILE A 10 -22.13 -12.43 -29.82
CA ILE A 10 -21.32 -13.64 -29.62
C ILE A 10 -20.59 -14.03 -30.89
N ALA A 11 -21.24 -13.92 -32.06
CA ALA A 11 -20.58 -14.13 -33.34
C ALA A 11 -19.44 -13.13 -33.57
N GLU A 12 -19.67 -11.85 -33.30
CA GLU A 12 -18.61 -10.83 -33.34
C GLU A 12 -17.47 -11.11 -32.36
N TYR A 13 -17.80 -11.53 -31.12
CA TYR A 13 -16.82 -11.95 -30.15
C TYR A 13 -15.94 -13.10 -30.60
N LEU A 14 -16.51 -14.10 -31.26
CA LEU A 14 -15.78 -15.27 -31.78
C LEU A 14 -14.89 -14.94 -32.97
N ASN A 15 -15.36 -14.07 -33.87
CA ASN A 15 -14.71 -13.73 -35.13
C ASN A 15 -13.72 -12.57 -35.05
N SER A 16 -13.64 -11.87 -33.90
CA SER A 16 -12.77 -10.72 -33.73
C SER A 16 -11.82 -10.90 -32.52
N ASN A 17 -10.80 -10.06 -32.41
CA ASN A 17 -9.90 -10.03 -31.24
C ASN A 17 -10.43 -9.20 -30.07
N ILE A 18 -11.68 -8.77 -30.16
CA ILE A 18 -12.27 -7.89 -29.13
C ILE A 18 -12.43 -8.61 -27.79
N THR A 19 -12.15 -7.91 -26.68
CA THR A 19 -12.42 -8.46 -25.34
C THR A 19 -13.91 -8.37 -25.02
N VAL A 20 -14.38 -9.17 -24.06
CA VAL A 20 -15.79 -9.09 -23.60
C VAL A 20 -16.13 -7.71 -23.07
N LYS A 21 -15.15 -7.02 -22.49
CA LYS A 21 -15.31 -5.67 -21.96
C LYS A 21 -15.51 -4.67 -23.08
N ASP A 22 -14.60 -4.65 -24.04
CA ASP A 22 -14.63 -3.71 -25.17
C ASP A 22 -15.85 -3.95 -26.07
N LEU A 23 -16.25 -5.23 -26.25
CA LEU A 23 -17.46 -5.57 -26.97
C LEU A 23 -18.72 -5.07 -26.24
N ALA A 24 -18.75 -5.19 -24.93
CA ALA A 24 -19.87 -4.71 -24.13
C ALA A 24 -19.94 -3.17 -24.17
N GLU A 25 -18.81 -2.48 -24.09
CA GLU A 25 -18.72 -1.02 -24.25
C GLU A 25 -19.16 -0.58 -25.65
N LYS A 26 -18.65 -1.24 -26.70
CA LYS A 26 -19.01 -0.94 -28.11
C LYS A 26 -20.51 -1.00 -28.37
N HIS A 27 -21.20 -1.93 -27.75
CA HIS A 27 -22.63 -2.16 -27.98
C HIS A 27 -23.52 -1.71 -26.81
N ASN A 28 -22.97 -0.95 -25.85
CA ASN A 28 -23.67 -0.45 -24.66
C ASN A 28 -24.38 -1.56 -23.86
N LEU A 29 -23.69 -2.68 -23.66
CA LEU A 29 -24.19 -3.87 -22.98
C LEU A 29 -23.57 -3.99 -21.57
N SER A 30 -24.27 -4.67 -20.67
CA SER A 30 -23.69 -5.07 -19.39
C SER A 30 -22.63 -6.16 -19.60
N VAL A 31 -21.40 -5.90 -19.15
CA VAL A 31 -20.28 -6.86 -19.19
C VAL A 31 -20.63 -8.16 -18.46
N SER A 32 -21.33 -8.08 -17.35
CA SER A 32 -21.76 -9.24 -16.56
C SER A 32 -22.81 -10.08 -17.32
N ALA A 33 -23.77 -9.43 -17.98
CA ALA A 33 -24.78 -10.09 -18.77
C ALA A 33 -24.17 -10.81 -20.00
N LEU A 34 -23.26 -10.14 -20.73
CA LEU A 34 -22.58 -10.74 -21.88
C LEU A 34 -21.69 -11.93 -21.47
N ARG A 35 -20.94 -11.82 -20.36
CA ARG A 35 -20.17 -12.95 -19.79
C ARG A 35 -21.07 -14.12 -19.39
N GLY A 36 -22.20 -13.82 -18.78
CA GLY A 36 -23.20 -14.84 -18.40
C GLY A 36 -23.74 -15.60 -19.61
N GLN A 37 -24.02 -14.91 -20.72
CA GLN A 37 -24.50 -15.52 -21.96
C GLN A 37 -23.43 -16.38 -22.66
N ILE A 38 -22.19 -15.91 -22.67
CA ILE A 38 -21.05 -16.69 -23.19
C ILE A 38 -20.86 -17.96 -22.38
N ARG A 39 -20.92 -17.87 -21.05
CA ARG A 39 -20.79 -19.03 -20.15
C ARG A 39 -21.93 -20.04 -20.31
N LYS A 40 -23.19 -19.57 -20.38
CA LYS A 40 -24.38 -20.43 -20.54
C LYS A 40 -24.34 -21.25 -21.87
N ARG A 41 -23.70 -20.72 -22.91
CA ARG A 41 -23.53 -21.39 -24.19
C ARG A 41 -22.29 -22.29 -24.26
N GLY A 42 -21.55 -22.44 -23.17
CA GLY A 42 -20.32 -23.23 -23.12
C GLY A 42 -19.20 -22.72 -24.06
N ILE A 43 -19.32 -21.46 -24.51
CA ILE A 43 -18.37 -20.89 -25.47
C ILE A 43 -17.06 -20.63 -24.74
N LYS A 44 -16.04 -21.39 -25.13
CA LYS A 44 -14.64 -21.12 -24.76
C LYS A 44 -14.00 -20.48 -26.00
N LYS A 45 -13.79 -19.14 -25.94
CA LYS A 45 -12.88 -18.53 -26.93
C LYS A 45 -11.53 -19.20 -26.75
N MET A 46 -10.97 -19.76 -27.83
CA MET A 46 -9.56 -20.14 -27.78
C MET A 46 -8.79 -18.88 -27.33
N HIS A 47 -8.19 -18.94 -26.19
CA HIS A 47 -7.36 -17.87 -25.65
C HIS A 47 -6.39 -17.42 -26.73
N ASN A 48 -5.93 -16.16 -26.72
CA ASN A 48 -4.87 -15.63 -27.57
C ASN A 48 -3.66 -16.56 -27.66
N GLN A 49 -3.45 -17.46 -26.69
CA GLN A 49 -2.46 -18.54 -26.74
C GLN A 49 -2.61 -19.50 -27.96
N GLY A 50 -3.81 -19.75 -28.44
CA GLY A 50 -4.01 -20.61 -29.63
C GLY A 50 -3.48 -19.94 -30.89
N LYS A 51 -3.82 -18.68 -31.12
CA LYS A 51 -3.32 -17.91 -32.27
C LYS A 51 -1.84 -17.61 -32.15
N GLU A 52 -1.36 -17.37 -30.94
CA GLU A 52 0.05 -17.09 -30.64
C GLU A 52 0.93 -18.32 -30.88
N ILE A 53 0.45 -19.52 -30.56
CA ILE A 53 1.19 -20.76 -30.87
C ILE A 53 1.19 -21.08 -32.37
N GLU A 54 0.10 -20.80 -33.08
CA GLU A 54 0.07 -20.92 -34.55
C GLU A 54 1.04 -19.95 -35.22
N TYR A 55 1.06 -18.68 -34.75
CA TYR A 55 2.04 -17.71 -35.21
C TYR A 55 3.48 -18.16 -34.91
N ALA A 56 3.75 -18.60 -33.70
CA ALA A 56 5.09 -19.09 -33.35
C ALA A 56 5.50 -20.33 -34.17
N ARG A 57 4.55 -21.20 -34.52
CA ARG A 57 4.78 -22.33 -35.43
C ARG A 57 5.03 -21.89 -36.88
N SER A 58 4.35 -20.85 -37.37
CA SER A 58 4.57 -20.32 -38.72
C SER A 58 5.97 -19.71 -38.89
N ILE A 59 6.61 -19.27 -37.80
CA ILE A 59 7.96 -18.72 -37.81
C ILE A 59 8.99 -19.68 -37.19
N LYS A 60 8.69 -20.97 -37.08
CA LYS A 60 9.51 -21.98 -36.42
C LYS A 60 10.98 -21.98 -36.89
N ASP A 61 11.19 -21.90 -38.22
CA ASP A 61 12.52 -21.95 -38.82
C ASP A 61 13.37 -20.74 -38.39
N LYS A 62 12.77 -19.55 -38.26
CA LYS A 62 13.43 -18.35 -37.71
C LYS A 62 13.77 -18.51 -36.23
N LEU A 63 12.85 -19.10 -35.44
CA LEU A 63 13.09 -19.36 -34.02
C LEU A 63 14.22 -20.38 -33.84
N ILE A 64 14.28 -21.44 -34.69
CA ILE A 64 15.30 -22.46 -34.63
C ILE A 64 16.68 -21.89 -35.03
N ASN A 65 16.73 -21.14 -36.14
CA ASN A 65 17.99 -20.55 -36.63
C ASN A 65 18.60 -19.53 -35.67
N ASP A 66 17.76 -18.78 -34.99
CA ASP A 66 18.24 -17.75 -34.03
C ASP A 66 18.45 -18.29 -32.61
N TYR A 67 18.03 -19.52 -32.33
CA TYR A 67 18.24 -20.13 -31.05
C TYR A 67 19.61 -20.79 -30.95
N ILE A 68 20.53 -20.17 -30.22
CA ILE A 68 21.84 -20.76 -29.93
C ILE A 68 21.78 -21.38 -28.53
N PRO A 69 21.85 -22.71 -28.38
CA PRO A 69 21.80 -23.39 -27.09
C PRO A 69 22.85 -22.89 -26.12
N GLY A 70 22.43 -22.42 -24.95
CA GLY A 70 23.33 -21.91 -23.91
C GLY A 70 23.75 -20.45 -24.06
N GLU A 71 23.32 -19.76 -25.14
CA GLU A 71 23.58 -18.33 -25.36
C GLU A 71 22.28 -17.51 -25.48
N THR A 72 21.32 -18.00 -26.24
CA THR A 72 20.06 -17.29 -26.48
C THR A 72 19.04 -17.59 -25.38
N SER A 73 18.51 -16.55 -24.72
CA SER A 73 17.41 -16.74 -23.78
C SER A 73 16.08 -16.88 -24.53
N ILE A 74 15.22 -17.80 -24.09
CA ILE A 74 13.89 -17.97 -24.68
C ILE A 74 13.07 -16.68 -24.58
N LYS A 75 13.30 -15.89 -23.53
CA LYS A 75 12.62 -14.60 -23.33
C LYS A 75 13.06 -13.58 -24.38
N SER A 76 14.37 -13.43 -24.62
CA SER A 76 14.88 -12.50 -25.64
C SER A 76 14.44 -12.91 -27.05
N LEU A 77 14.36 -14.22 -27.29
CA LEU A 77 13.84 -14.73 -28.58
C LEU A 77 12.36 -14.43 -28.76
N ALA A 78 11.56 -14.56 -27.72
CA ALA A 78 10.16 -14.20 -27.70
C ALA A 78 9.94 -12.69 -27.97
N GLU A 79 10.72 -11.84 -27.30
CA GLU A 79 10.71 -10.39 -27.52
C GLU A 79 11.13 -10.02 -28.95
N LYS A 80 12.19 -10.64 -29.52
CA LYS A 80 12.65 -10.40 -30.87
C LYS A 80 11.57 -10.67 -31.94
N TYR A 81 10.76 -11.70 -31.72
CA TYR A 81 9.72 -12.12 -32.66
C TYR A 81 8.30 -11.71 -32.24
N ASN A 82 8.14 -10.80 -31.30
CA ASN A 82 6.86 -10.30 -30.78
C ASN A 82 5.89 -11.43 -30.34
N VAL A 83 6.43 -12.48 -29.73
CA VAL A 83 5.65 -13.53 -29.08
C VAL A 83 5.48 -13.17 -27.62
N ASN A 84 4.26 -12.85 -27.18
CA ASN A 84 4.00 -12.33 -25.82
C ASN A 84 4.34 -13.34 -24.72
N CYS A 85 4.18 -14.64 -25.00
CA CYS A 85 4.45 -15.69 -24.03
C CYS A 85 5.70 -16.51 -24.43
N TYR A 86 6.79 -16.33 -23.70
CA TYR A 86 8.03 -17.09 -23.93
C TYR A 86 7.86 -18.61 -23.79
N HIS A 87 6.85 -19.09 -23.06
CA HIS A 87 6.52 -20.52 -22.99
C HIS A 87 6.05 -21.07 -24.34
N THR A 88 5.41 -20.23 -25.17
CA THR A 88 5.01 -20.59 -26.53
C THR A 88 6.22 -20.87 -27.42
N VAL A 89 7.24 -19.98 -27.35
CA VAL A 89 8.51 -20.21 -28.07
C VAL A 89 9.22 -21.48 -27.57
N SER A 90 9.28 -21.66 -26.24
CA SER A 90 9.85 -22.87 -25.63
C SER A 90 9.16 -24.16 -26.13
N ARG A 91 7.82 -24.12 -26.26
CA ARG A 91 7.03 -25.24 -26.75
C ARG A 91 7.33 -25.56 -28.21
N VAL A 92 7.36 -24.53 -29.07
CA VAL A 92 7.64 -24.70 -30.49
C VAL A 92 9.04 -25.26 -30.73
N LEU A 93 10.07 -24.76 -30.00
CA LEU A 93 11.41 -25.30 -30.10
C LEU A 93 11.48 -26.78 -29.67
N LYS A 94 10.80 -27.16 -28.57
CA LYS A 94 10.74 -28.56 -28.11
C LYS A 94 9.98 -29.47 -29.10
N GLU A 95 8.88 -29.01 -29.68
CA GLU A 95 8.11 -29.74 -30.70
C GLU A 95 8.97 -30.06 -31.94
N ASN A 96 10.00 -29.23 -32.19
CA ASN A 96 10.96 -29.44 -33.28
C ASN A 96 12.27 -30.10 -32.85
N GLY A 97 12.30 -30.76 -31.69
CA GLY A 97 13.44 -31.55 -31.23
C GLY A 97 14.58 -30.71 -30.63
N ILE A 98 14.40 -29.40 -30.49
CA ILE A 98 15.45 -28.55 -29.94
C ILE A 98 15.48 -28.66 -28.40
N LYS A 99 16.61 -29.15 -27.87
CA LYS A 99 16.85 -29.18 -26.44
C LYS A 99 17.12 -27.78 -25.94
N ILE A 100 16.26 -27.26 -25.06
CA ILE A 100 16.44 -25.95 -24.47
C ILE A 100 17.53 -26.03 -23.39
N ILE A 101 18.65 -25.36 -23.67
CA ILE A 101 19.71 -25.15 -22.72
C ILE A 101 19.60 -23.69 -22.28
N LYS A 102 19.42 -23.47 -20.99
CA LYS A 102 19.43 -22.09 -20.44
C LYS A 102 20.76 -21.44 -20.82
N PRO A 103 20.77 -20.13 -21.19
CA PRO A 103 22.00 -19.42 -21.43
C PRO A 103 22.97 -19.71 -20.30
N LYS A 104 24.21 -20.06 -20.64
CA LYS A 104 25.26 -20.22 -19.62
C LYS A 104 25.24 -18.94 -18.80
N LEU A 105 25.02 -19.13 -17.55
CA LEU A 105 25.15 -18.09 -16.53
C LEU A 105 26.41 -17.27 -16.83
N VAL A 106 26.30 -15.95 -16.53
CA VAL A 106 27.42 -15.00 -16.54
C VAL A 106 28.74 -15.69 -16.36
N PRO A 107 29.72 -15.39 -17.19
CA PRO A 107 31.07 -16.01 -17.08
C PRO A 107 31.51 -16.02 -15.64
N ARG A 108 31.99 -17.16 -15.16
CA ARG A 108 32.34 -17.38 -13.75
C ARG A 108 33.37 -16.36 -13.25
N ASP A 109 34.17 -15.85 -14.18
CA ASP A 109 35.19 -14.82 -13.90
C ASP A 109 34.54 -13.47 -13.55
N ILE A 110 33.51 -13.05 -14.27
CA ILE A 110 32.74 -11.83 -13.94
C ILE A 110 32.09 -11.95 -12.55
N ILE A 111 31.62 -13.15 -12.21
CA ILE A 111 31.01 -13.38 -10.88
C ILE A 111 32.11 -13.33 -9.80
N LYS A 112 33.29 -13.87 -10.05
CA LYS A 112 34.45 -13.79 -9.15
C LYS A 112 34.92 -12.36 -8.94
N ASP A 113 35.03 -11.58 -10.03
CA ASP A 113 35.41 -10.16 -9.96
C ASP A 113 34.39 -9.34 -9.21
N ALA A 114 33.10 -9.59 -9.45
CA ALA A 114 32.00 -8.96 -8.69
C ALA A 114 32.07 -9.36 -7.21
N ALA A 115 32.36 -10.61 -6.89
CA ALA A 115 32.46 -11.09 -5.52
C ALA A 115 33.69 -10.50 -4.80
N LYS A 116 34.83 -10.40 -5.49
CA LYS A 116 36.04 -9.73 -4.99
C LYS A 116 35.74 -8.26 -4.72
N TYR A 117 35.17 -7.55 -5.70
CA TYR A 117 34.78 -6.14 -5.54
C TYR A 117 33.81 -5.95 -4.38
N TYR A 118 32.82 -6.84 -4.24
CA TYR A 118 31.90 -6.82 -3.10
C TYR A 118 32.61 -6.99 -1.76
N SER A 119 33.61 -7.85 -1.69
CA SER A 119 34.36 -8.11 -0.47
C SER A 119 35.26 -6.94 -0.06
N GLU A 120 35.81 -6.21 -1.03
CA GLU A 120 36.71 -5.10 -0.82
C GLU A 120 36.04 -3.74 -0.61
N ASN A 121 34.77 -3.61 -0.98
CA ASN A 121 34.06 -2.34 -0.94
C ASN A 121 32.78 -2.42 -0.08
N GLU A 122 32.39 -1.33 0.58
CA GLU A 122 31.11 -1.20 1.30
C GLU A 122 29.98 -0.96 0.33
N ILE A 123 29.58 -1.99 -0.39
CA ILE A 123 28.51 -1.93 -1.40
C ILE A 123 27.46 -3.01 -1.13
N SER A 124 26.19 -2.73 -1.42
CA SER A 124 25.14 -3.76 -1.33
C SER A 124 25.30 -4.80 -2.45
N VAL A 125 24.83 -6.04 -2.21
CA VAL A 125 24.78 -7.09 -3.25
C VAL A 125 24.01 -6.62 -4.49
N ILE A 126 22.96 -5.79 -4.30
CA ILE A 126 22.14 -5.26 -5.39
C ILE A 126 22.95 -4.29 -6.26
N ASP A 127 23.63 -3.34 -5.64
CA ASP A 127 24.38 -2.31 -6.36
C ASP A 127 25.64 -2.89 -6.99
N CYS A 128 26.29 -3.83 -6.31
CA CYS A 128 27.40 -4.60 -6.88
C CYS A 128 26.93 -5.40 -8.12
N ALA A 129 25.80 -6.10 -8.02
CA ALA A 129 25.25 -6.85 -9.14
C ALA A 129 24.90 -5.93 -10.33
N LYS A 130 24.35 -4.76 -10.10
CA LYS A 130 24.09 -3.73 -11.13
C LYS A 130 25.39 -3.26 -11.79
N LYS A 131 26.42 -2.95 -11.00
CA LYS A 131 27.71 -2.49 -11.51
C LYS A 131 28.35 -3.49 -12.48
N PHE A 132 28.27 -4.78 -12.16
CA PHE A 132 28.84 -5.85 -12.99
C PHE A 132 27.82 -6.40 -14.04
N LYS A 133 26.62 -5.80 -14.16
CA LYS A 133 25.55 -6.23 -15.07
C LYS A 133 25.17 -7.69 -14.91
N ILE A 134 25.18 -8.21 -13.69
CA ILE A 134 24.83 -9.59 -13.35
C ILE A 134 23.54 -9.64 -12.53
N GLY A 135 22.89 -10.80 -12.52
CA GLY A 135 21.69 -11.01 -11.70
C GLY A 135 22.03 -10.99 -10.21
N LYS A 136 21.26 -10.24 -9.40
CA LYS A 136 21.41 -10.23 -7.92
C LYS A 136 21.43 -11.65 -7.34
N ASN A 137 20.53 -12.52 -7.80
CA ASN A 137 20.43 -13.89 -7.28
C ASN A 137 21.67 -14.72 -7.63
N THR A 138 22.27 -14.50 -8.80
CA THR A 138 23.49 -15.16 -9.23
C THR A 138 24.67 -14.77 -8.34
N LEU A 139 24.87 -13.46 -8.12
CA LEU A 139 25.91 -12.98 -7.21
C LEU A 139 25.67 -13.46 -5.77
N SER A 140 24.43 -13.35 -5.28
CA SER A 140 24.08 -13.77 -3.93
C SER A 140 24.30 -15.27 -3.69
N ALA A 141 24.01 -16.14 -4.67
CA ALA A 141 24.30 -17.56 -4.58
C ALA A 141 25.78 -17.83 -4.49
N TYR A 142 26.60 -17.23 -5.38
CA TYR A 142 28.04 -17.37 -5.37
C TYR A 142 28.65 -16.88 -4.05
N LEU A 143 28.23 -15.71 -3.55
CA LEU A 143 28.69 -15.17 -2.26
C LEU A 143 28.37 -16.10 -1.09
N LYS A 144 27.19 -16.77 -1.12
CA LYS A 144 26.80 -17.76 -0.11
C LYS A 144 27.67 -19.01 -0.16
N GLU A 145 27.83 -19.56 -1.35
CA GLU A 145 28.67 -20.78 -1.56
C GLU A 145 30.11 -20.59 -1.11
N ASN A 146 30.63 -19.37 -1.24
CA ASN A 146 32.01 -19.04 -0.89
C ASN A 146 32.16 -18.36 0.48
N ASN A 147 31.10 -18.31 1.31
CA ASN A 147 31.03 -17.64 2.62
C ASN A 147 31.49 -16.16 2.59
N LEU A 148 31.26 -15.48 1.45
CA LEU A 148 31.65 -14.08 1.23
C LEU A 148 30.52 -13.09 1.55
N ILE A 149 29.34 -13.56 1.92
CA ILE A 149 28.25 -12.65 2.34
C ILE A 149 28.71 -11.95 3.60
N LYS A 150 28.91 -10.63 3.48
CA LYS A 150 29.04 -9.77 4.65
C LYS A 150 27.77 -9.95 5.49
N ASN A 151 27.94 -10.51 6.68
CA ASN A 151 26.85 -10.56 7.65
C ASN A 151 26.44 -9.11 7.92
N ASN A 152 25.33 -8.67 7.33
CA ASN A 152 24.70 -7.37 7.60
C ASN A 152 24.20 -7.24 9.06
N LYS A 153 24.72 -8.07 9.97
CA LYS A 153 24.50 -7.92 11.41
C LYS A 153 24.96 -6.54 11.92
N ASN A 154 25.86 -5.85 11.21
CA ASN A 154 26.30 -4.52 11.59
C ASN A 154 25.27 -3.43 11.30
N TYR A 155 24.44 -3.54 10.25
CA TYR A 155 23.38 -2.57 9.98
C TYR A 155 22.20 -2.65 10.99
N GLN A 156 22.04 -3.79 11.68
CA GLN A 156 21.04 -3.95 12.75
C GLN A 156 21.60 -3.67 14.14
N LYS A 157 22.92 -3.69 14.33
CA LYS A 157 23.53 -3.48 15.66
C LYS A 157 23.39 -2.05 16.18
N ASP A 158 23.22 -1.07 15.30
CA ASP A 158 23.19 0.34 15.68
C ASP A 158 21.77 0.96 15.61
N ILE A 159 20.72 0.15 15.34
CA ILE A 159 19.36 0.67 15.37
C ILE A 159 18.89 0.75 16.81
N THR A 160 18.66 1.96 17.27
CA THR A 160 18.14 2.27 18.60
C THR A 160 16.71 2.79 18.49
N TYR A 161 15.89 2.48 19.46
CA TYR A 161 14.56 3.04 19.67
C TYR A 161 14.05 2.63 21.07
N ASP A 162 13.10 3.36 21.58
CA ASP A 162 12.41 2.97 22.82
C ASP A 162 11.42 1.85 22.53
N LYS A 163 11.80 0.61 22.83
CA LYS A 163 10.96 -0.57 22.62
C LYS A 163 9.73 -0.62 23.51
N ASN A 164 9.77 0.09 24.64
CA ASN A 164 8.72 0.11 25.66
C ASN A 164 7.80 1.34 25.51
N PHE A 165 7.96 2.14 24.46
CA PHE A 165 7.23 3.39 24.26
C PHE A 165 5.71 3.23 24.39
N PHE A 166 5.16 2.12 23.93
CA PHE A 166 3.72 1.82 24.02
C PHE A 166 3.34 0.85 25.14
N ASP A 167 4.20 0.63 26.16
CA ASP A 167 3.84 -0.27 27.27
C ASP A 167 2.74 0.36 28.16
N SER A 168 2.63 1.68 28.19
CA SER A 168 1.55 2.46 28.79
C SER A 168 1.18 3.65 27.90
N ILE A 169 -0.07 4.10 27.97
CA ILE A 169 -0.54 5.30 27.28
C ILE A 169 -0.83 6.37 28.32
N ASP A 170 0.21 7.00 28.82
CA ASP A 170 0.21 7.91 29.97
C ASP A 170 0.68 9.34 29.65
N THR A 171 1.07 9.60 28.40
CA THR A 171 1.50 10.93 27.94
C THR A 171 0.81 11.33 26.66
N GLU A 172 0.79 12.66 26.37
CA GLU A 172 0.31 13.18 25.08
C GLU A 172 0.95 12.47 23.91
N GLU A 173 2.30 12.34 23.93
CA GLU A 173 3.04 11.74 22.81
C GLU A 173 2.59 10.32 22.52
N LYS A 174 2.45 9.49 23.55
CA LYS A 174 2.05 8.09 23.40
C LYS A 174 0.61 7.97 22.89
N ALA A 175 -0.31 8.73 23.47
CA ALA A 175 -1.70 8.76 23.04
C ALA A 175 -1.84 9.27 21.60
N TYR A 176 -1.18 10.37 21.26
CA TYR A 176 -1.19 10.95 19.91
C TYR A 176 -0.65 9.96 18.87
N TRP A 177 0.52 9.37 19.12
CA TRP A 177 1.12 8.44 18.14
C TRP A 177 0.32 7.14 18.01
N LEU A 178 -0.32 6.68 19.09
CA LEU A 178 -1.24 5.53 18.97
C LEU A 178 -2.42 5.87 18.06
N GLY A 179 -3.03 7.04 18.21
CA GLY A 179 -4.11 7.51 17.33
C GLY A 179 -3.65 7.67 15.87
N PHE A 180 -2.47 8.25 15.67
CA PHE A 180 -1.90 8.43 14.33
C PHE A 180 -1.58 7.09 13.64
N ILE A 181 -1.05 6.11 14.39
CA ILE A 181 -0.81 4.75 13.90
C ILE A 181 -2.14 4.02 13.64
N MET A 182 -3.17 4.28 14.44
CA MET A 182 -4.50 3.74 14.17
C MET A 182 -5.07 4.25 12.85
N ALA A 183 -4.77 5.49 12.43
CA ALA A 183 -5.13 6.00 11.11
C ALA A 183 -4.19 5.45 10.02
N ASP A 184 -2.96 5.92 9.94
CA ASP A 184 -2.01 5.75 8.83
C ASP A 184 -0.99 4.61 9.03
N GLY A 185 -0.96 3.97 10.20
CA GLY A 185 -0.06 2.86 10.47
C GLY A 185 -0.68 1.49 10.18
N TYR A 186 0.13 0.46 10.21
CA TYR A 186 -0.32 -0.93 10.19
C TYR A 186 0.69 -1.85 10.85
N THR A 187 0.19 -2.99 11.37
CA THR A 187 1.00 -4.08 11.90
C THR A 187 1.07 -5.22 10.90
N ARG A 188 2.19 -5.94 10.88
CA ARG A 188 2.36 -7.15 10.09
C ARG A 188 2.66 -8.32 11.00
N LEU A 189 2.15 -9.48 10.58
CA LEU A 189 2.43 -10.76 11.21
C LEU A 189 3.65 -11.41 10.56
N ASP A 190 4.36 -12.24 11.30
CA ASP A 190 5.37 -13.15 10.77
C ASP A 190 4.71 -14.40 10.13
N LYS A 191 5.53 -15.32 9.65
CA LYS A 191 5.08 -16.59 9.05
C LYS A 191 4.31 -17.50 10.01
N ASN A 192 4.41 -17.25 11.31
CA ASN A 192 3.73 -18.02 12.38
C ASN A 192 2.51 -17.25 12.91
N ASN A 193 2.04 -16.21 12.21
CA ASN A 193 0.94 -15.33 12.61
C ASN A 193 1.16 -14.54 13.91
N ASN A 194 2.41 -14.30 14.31
CA ASN A 194 2.72 -13.43 15.45
C ASN A 194 2.94 -11.99 14.98
N PRO A 195 2.47 -10.99 15.75
CA PRO A 195 2.81 -9.59 15.50
C PRO A 195 4.33 -9.40 15.50
N ALA A 196 4.88 -8.86 14.41
CA ALA A 196 6.33 -8.80 14.21
C ALA A 196 6.86 -7.42 13.83
N GLN A 197 6.02 -6.59 13.25
CA GLN A 197 6.47 -5.33 12.67
C GLN A 197 5.35 -4.29 12.68
N MET A 198 5.71 -3.03 12.88
CA MET A 198 4.83 -1.88 12.63
C MET A 198 5.40 -1.01 11.52
N THR A 199 4.53 -0.37 10.76
CA THR A 199 4.90 0.59 9.71
C THR A 199 3.94 1.77 9.76
N ILE A 200 4.47 2.98 9.61
CA ILE A 200 3.70 4.18 9.28
C ILE A 200 4.08 4.57 7.86
N GLU A 201 3.10 4.75 6.97
CA GLU A 201 3.31 5.22 5.61
C GLU A 201 2.38 6.40 5.32
N ILE A 202 2.95 7.54 4.97
CA ILE A 202 2.22 8.80 4.75
C ILE A 202 2.70 9.49 3.47
N SER A 203 1.98 10.53 3.04
CA SER A 203 2.45 11.40 1.96
C SER A 203 3.81 12.01 2.30
N LYS A 204 4.74 12.05 1.34
CA LYS A 204 6.05 12.69 1.50
C LYS A 204 5.95 14.16 1.97
N LYS A 205 4.86 14.84 1.65
CA LYS A 205 4.60 16.22 2.10
C LYS A 205 4.57 16.34 3.62
N ASP A 206 4.16 15.28 4.31
CA ASP A 206 4.02 15.22 5.76
C ASP A 206 5.24 14.52 6.43
N ILE A 207 6.40 14.42 5.75
CA ILE A 207 7.61 13.73 6.26
C ILE A 207 8.07 14.23 7.64
N LYS A 208 7.76 15.48 7.97
CA LYS A 208 8.04 16.06 9.30
C LYS A 208 7.39 15.25 10.41
N MET A 209 6.22 14.63 10.16
CA MET A 209 5.53 13.77 11.13
C MET A 209 6.34 12.52 11.44
N LEU A 210 6.93 11.86 10.44
CA LEU A 210 7.79 10.70 10.70
C LEU A 210 9.08 11.08 11.45
N ASN A 211 9.63 12.28 11.22
CA ASN A 211 10.74 12.78 11.99
C ASN A 211 10.34 13.08 13.46
N ALA A 212 9.17 13.65 13.68
CA ALA A 212 8.62 13.86 15.03
C ALA A 212 8.40 12.52 15.74
N PHE A 213 7.80 11.53 15.06
CA PHE A 213 7.64 10.17 15.58
C PHE A 213 8.99 9.56 15.98
N LYS A 214 10.01 9.62 15.11
CA LYS A 214 11.35 9.15 15.42
C LYS A 214 11.93 9.80 16.67
N LYS A 215 11.71 11.10 16.85
CA LYS A 215 12.15 11.83 18.04
C LYS A 215 11.45 11.32 19.30
N SER A 216 10.12 11.16 19.26
CA SER A 216 9.33 10.66 20.39
C SER A 216 9.78 9.28 20.86
N ILE A 217 9.97 8.34 19.94
CA ILE A 217 10.43 6.97 20.28
C ILE A 217 11.96 6.83 20.34
N LYS A 218 12.71 7.94 20.31
CA LYS A 218 14.19 7.95 20.33
C LYS A 218 14.82 7.04 19.30
N SER A 219 14.27 7.04 18.07
CA SER A 219 14.64 6.10 17.02
C SER A 219 15.62 6.70 16.01
N ASN A 220 16.60 5.90 15.59
CA ASN A 220 17.49 6.22 14.47
C ASN A 220 17.11 5.47 13.16
N HIS A 221 15.93 4.82 13.10
CA HIS A 221 15.47 4.15 11.87
C HIS A 221 15.47 5.11 10.67
N ILE A 222 15.77 4.58 9.51
CA ILE A 222 15.77 5.33 8.25
C ILE A 222 14.32 5.49 7.76
N ILE A 223 13.94 6.71 7.41
CA ILE A 223 12.70 6.98 6.67
C ILE A 223 12.95 6.64 5.21
N ARG A 224 12.14 5.76 4.64
CA ARG A 224 12.23 5.34 3.24
C ARG A 224 11.24 6.14 2.41
N GLU A 225 11.71 6.67 1.30
CA GLU A 225 10.87 7.36 0.32
C GLU A 225 10.57 6.44 -0.87
N ARG A 226 9.36 6.54 -1.39
CA ARG A 226 8.87 5.76 -2.53
C ARG A 226 7.94 6.60 -3.37
N SER A 227 7.91 6.34 -4.68
CA SER A 227 6.91 6.86 -5.59
C SER A 227 6.07 5.72 -6.17
N ARG A 228 4.78 5.97 -6.38
CA ARG A 228 3.85 5.04 -7.02
C ARG A 228 3.07 5.79 -8.09
N ILE A 229 2.81 5.11 -9.19
CA ILE A 229 1.85 5.59 -10.19
C ILE A 229 0.46 5.22 -9.69
N THR A 230 -0.42 6.19 -9.52
CA THR A 230 -1.82 5.98 -9.14
C THR A 230 -2.62 5.39 -10.30
N CYS A 231 -3.81 4.88 -10.01
CA CYS A 231 -4.75 4.40 -11.06
C CYS A 231 -5.13 5.48 -12.09
N THR A 232 -4.95 6.76 -11.75
CA THR A 232 -5.16 7.91 -12.65
C THR A 232 -3.91 8.32 -13.42
N GLY A 233 -2.81 7.56 -13.35
CA GLY A 233 -1.54 7.86 -14.02
C GLY A 233 -0.69 8.93 -13.34
N LYS A 234 -1.12 9.52 -12.22
CA LYS A 234 -0.35 10.52 -11.47
C LYS A 234 0.70 9.86 -10.59
N ILE A 235 1.88 10.46 -10.52
CA ILE A 235 2.91 10.04 -9.57
C ILE A 235 2.55 10.58 -8.19
N SER A 236 2.49 9.70 -7.19
CA SER A 236 2.34 10.06 -5.78
C SER A 236 3.57 9.63 -5.01
N GLU A 237 4.10 10.53 -4.20
CA GLU A 237 5.27 10.29 -3.37
C GLU A 237 4.85 10.00 -1.93
N PHE A 238 5.44 8.97 -1.36
CA PHE A 238 5.20 8.49 0.00
C PHE A 238 6.51 8.39 0.77
N CYS A 239 6.41 8.50 2.07
CA CYS A 239 7.50 8.17 2.98
C CYS A 239 7.00 7.21 4.07
N SER A 240 7.89 6.35 4.54
CA SER A 240 7.54 5.33 5.53
C SER A 240 8.68 5.07 6.51
N ILE A 241 8.28 4.75 7.74
CA ILE A 241 9.17 4.18 8.75
C ILE A 241 8.64 2.81 9.15
N THR A 242 9.55 1.84 9.25
CA THR A 242 9.22 0.46 9.62
C THR A 242 10.09 0.03 10.77
N ILE A 243 9.45 -0.44 11.85
CA ILE A 243 10.12 -0.94 13.04
C ILE A 243 9.79 -2.42 13.21
N SER A 244 10.82 -3.26 13.13
CA SER A 244 10.70 -4.71 13.35
C SER A 244 10.89 -5.00 14.82
N SER A 245 9.79 -5.08 15.56
CA SER A 245 9.75 -5.36 17.00
C SER A 245 8.48 -6.16 17.33
N GLN A 246 8.67 -7.38 17.79
CA GLN A 246 7.53 -8.21 18.23
C GLN A 246 6.84 -7.58 19.44
N HIS A 247 7.62 -7.05 20.40
CA HIS A 247 7.07 -6.42 21.62
C HIS A 247 6.16 -5.25 21.24
N LEU A 248 6.70 -4.27 20.52
CA LEU A 248 5.96 -3.07 20.10
C LEU A 248 4.74 -3.44 19.22
N ALA A 249 4.89 -4.39 18.30
CA ALA A 249 3.78 -4.83 17.46
C ALA A 249 2.68 -5.52 18.27
N LYS A 250 3.02 -6.32 19.29
CA LYS A 250 2.06 -6.94 20.20
C LYS A 250 1.27 -5.91 21.00
N GLN A 251 1.95 -4.89 21.54
CA GLN A 251 1.29 -3.79 22.26
C GLN A 251 0.29 -3.06 21.36
N LEU A 252 0.71 -2.68 20.15
CA LEU A 252 -0.19 -2.03 19.19
C LEU A 252 -1.40 -2.90 18.84
N VAL A 253 -1.21 -4.21 18.67
CA VAL A 253 -2.31 -5.15 18.40
C VAL A 253 -3.28 -5.23 19.58
N SER A 254 -2.79 -5.25 20.83
CA SER A 254 -3.66 -5.24 22.03
C SER A 254 -4.47 -3.95 22.17
N TYR A 255 -4.00 -2.85 21.57
CA TYR A 255 -4.69 -1.56 21.53
C TYR A 255 -5.63 -1.41 20.31
N GLY A 256 -5.72 -2.44 19.46
CA GLY A 256 -6.65 -2.48 18.34
C GLY A 256 -6.03 -2.20 16.96
N VAL A 257 -4.70 -1.94 16.88
CA VAL A 257 -4.00 -1.80 15.59
C VAL A 257 -3.71 -3.19 15.00
N VAL A 258 -4.77 -3.94 14.78
CA VAL A 258 -4.71 -5.31 14.25
C VAL A 258 -4.47 -5.32 12.74
N PRO A 259 -3.96 -6.42 12.15
CA PRO A 259 -3.98 -6.60 10.70
C PRO A 259 -5.40 -6.41 10.15
N ASN A 260 -5.54 -5.72 9.02
CA ASN A 260 -6.83 -5.32 8.46
C ASN A 260 -7.69 -4.42 9.37
N LYS A 261 -7.05 -3.62 10.24
CA LYS A 261 -7.73 -2.72 11.19
C LYS A 261 -8.81 -1.83 10.58
N THR A 262 -8.70 -1.54 9.30
CA THR A 262 -9.71 -0.77 8.55
C THR A 262 -11.12 -1.34 8.74
N TYR A 263 -11.25 -2.65 8.86
CA TYR A 263 -12.54 -3.34 9.01
C TYR A 263 -12.80 -3.85 10.43
N ILE A 264 -11.78 -4.39 11.08
CA ILE A 264 -11.89 -5.11 12.35
C ILE A 264 -11.12 -4.44 13.50
N GLY A 265 -10.49 -3.28 13.24
CA GLY A 265 -9.82 -2.50 14.28
C GLY A 265 -10.81 -2.05 15.36
N PHE A 266 -10.31 -1.89 16.56
CA PHE A 266 -11.05 -1.40 17.70
C PHE A 266 -10.17 -0.44 18.51
N ILE A 267 -10.77 0.28 19.44
CA ILE A 267 -10.05 1.10 20.41
C ILE A 267 -10.20 0.43 21.76
N ASN A 268 -9.09 0.08 22.38
CA ASN A 268 -9.10 -0.38 23.78
C ASN A 268 -9.22 0.86 24.69
N GLU A 269 -10.43 1.13 25.16
CA GLU A 269 -10.73 2.34 25.95
C GLU A 269 -10.10 2.31 27.33
N GLU A 270 -9.88 1.11 27.91
CA GLU A 270 -9.32 0.93 29.26
C GLU A 270 -7.92 1.54 29.43
N ILE A 271 -7.14 1.59 28.33
CA ILE A 271 -5.77 2.13 28.37
C ILE A 271 -5.70 3.63 28.71
N PHE A 272 -6.80 4.34 28.59
CA PHE A 272 -6.89 5.77 28.88
C PHE A 272 -7.33 6.06 30.31
N ASN A 273 -7.78 5.08 31.07
CA ASN A 273 -8.27 5.23 32.45
C ASN A 273 -9.27 6.39 32.60
N ASP A 274 -10.20 6.55 31.66
CA ASP A 274 -11.15 7.67 31.57
C ASP A 274 -10.51 9.08 31.55
N ASN A 275 -9.20 9.18 31.29
CA ASN A 275 -8.50 10.44 31.18
C ASN A 275 -8.88 11.16 29.88
N GLU A 276 -9.68 12.24 30.00
CA GLU A 276 -10.18 13.01 28.86
C GLU A 276 -9.04 13.58 28.01
N ASP A 277 -7.98 14.12 28.60
CA ASP A 277 -6.88 14.74 27.86
C ASP A 277 -6.16 13.68 26.99
N LEU A 278 -5.89 12.48 27.52
CA LEU A 278 -5.30 11.39 26.73
C LEU A 278 -6.21 10.91 25.59
N ILE A 279 -7.52 10.83 25.83
CA ILE A 279 -8.50 10.49 24.79
C ILE A 279 -8.46 11.52 23.66
N PHE A 280 -8.42 12.82 23.97
CA PHE A 280 -8.35 13.85 22.94
C PHE A 280 -7.00 13.93 22.25
N HIS A 281 -5.91 13.62 22.92
CA HIS A 281 -4.60 13.45 22.27
C HIS A 281 -4.63 12.27 21.26
N TYR A 282 -5.24 11.15 21.63
CA TYR A 282 -5.45 10.03 20.71
C TYR A 282 -6.35 10.43 19.52
N LEU A 283 -7.49 11.08 19.79
CA LEU A 283 -8.40 11.56 18.75
C LEU A 283 -7.72 12.55 17.79
N ARG A 284 -6.85 13.43 18.32
CA ARG A 284 -6.06 14.34 17.49
C ARG A 284 -5.14 13.56 16.55
N GLY A 285 -4.39 12.58 17.06
CA GLY A 285 -3.54 11.73 16.24
C GLY A 285 -4.32 11.00 15.15
N TYR A 286 -5.45 10.39 15.51
CA TYR A 286 -6.35 9.73 14.55
C TYR A 286 -6.90 10.71 13.51
N SER A 287 -7.30 11.91 13.96
CA SER A 287 -7.83 12.96 13.09
C SER A 287 -6.77 13.54 12.16
N ASP A 288 -5.52 13.58 12.58
CA ASP A 288 -4.41 14.05 11.76
C ASP A 288 -4.09 13.09 10.61
N GLY A 289 -4.26 11.78 10.81
CA GLY A 289 -4.21 10.81 9.72
C GLY A 289 -5.46 10.93 8.82
N ASP A 290 -6.61 10.49 9.30
CA ASP A 290 -7.82 10.25 8.48
C ASP A 290 -8.85 11.40 8.48
N GLY A 291 -8.69 12.41 9.35
CA GLY A 291 -9.66 13.48 9.50
C GLY A 291 -9.55 14.58 8.45
N THR A 292 -10.63 15.30 8.29
CA THR A 292 -10.70 16.50 7.44
C THR A 292 -11.30 17.65 8.22
N ILE A 293 -10.56 18.75 8.31
CA ILE A 293 -10.98 20.04 8.86
C ILE A 293 -11.18 20.98 7.68
N ASN A 294 -12.41 21.47 7.48
CA ASN A 294 -12.73 22.28 6.31
C ASN A 294 -13.71 23.40 6.64
N LYS A 295 -13.54 24.53 5.92
CA LYS A 295 -14.49 25.64 5.87
C LYS A 295 -14.87 25.90 4.41
N ARG A 296 -16.15 25.83 4.07
CA ARG A 296 -16.63 26.12 2.73
C ARG A 296 -17.86 26.98 2.79
N LYS A 297 -17.82 28.16 2.16
CA LYS A 297 -18.96 29.12 2.11
C LYS A 297 -19.58 29.38 3.48
N GLY A 298 -18.73 29.62 4.51
CA GLY A 298 -19.21 29.87 5.88
C GLY A 298 -19.57 28.65 6.69
N ASN A 299 -19.65 27.46 6.07
CA ASN A 299 -19.97 26.23 6.77
C ASN A 299 -18.68 25.54 7.26
N TYR A 300 -18.60 25.31 8.57
CA TYR A 300 -17.51 24.60 9.22
C TYR A 300 -17.86 23.12 9.32
N VAL A 301 -16.90 22.27 9.03
CA VAL A 301 -17.13 20.84 9.13
C VAL A 301 -15.85 20.08 9.47
N PHE A 302 -15.95 19.23 10.48
CA PHE A 302 -15.02 18.15 10.74
C PHE A 302 -15.59 16.84 10.23
N LYS A 303 -14.75 16.00 9.62
CA LYS A 303 -15.17 14.69 9.07
C LYS A 303 -14.12 13.64 9.34
N LEU A 304 -14.59 12.43 9.66
CA LEU A 304 -13.83 11.19 9.64
C LEU A 304 -14.55 10.17 8.75
N VAL A 305 -13.78 9.37 8.01
CA VAL A 305 -14.33 8.24 7.23
C VAL A 305 -13.80 6.95 7.84
N ILE A 306 -14.69 6.15 8.42
CA ILE A 306 -14.34 4.98 9.23
C ILE A 306 -15.11 3.77 8.70
N LYS A 307 -14.44 2.63 8.51
CA LYS A 307 -15.09 1.37 8.12
C LYS A 307 -15.40 0.48 9.31
N SER A 308 -14.55 0.47 10.34
CA SER A 308 -14.81 -0.28 11.57
C SER A 308 -15.94 0.35 12.37
N LYS A 309 -17.02 -0.41 12.58
CA LYS A 309 -18.14 0.03 13.44
C LYS A 309 -17.71 0.19 14.91
N SER A 310 -16.77 -0.62 15.38
CA SER A 310 -16.25 -0.52 16.74
C SER A 310 -15.58 0.84 16.96
N ILE A 311 -14.63 1.21 16.11
CA ILE A 311 -13.95 2.51 16.18
C ILE A 311 -14.95 3.66 16.05
N LEU A 312 -15.90 3.55 15.11
CA LEU A 312 -16.94 4.57 14.92
C LEU A 312 -17.74 4.80 16.19
N ASN A 313 -18.20 3.73 16.82
CA ASN A 313 -19.02 3.81 18.04
C ASN A 313 -18.26 4.43 19.19
N THR A 314 -17.02 3.99 19.42
CA THR A 314 -16.15 4.54 20.48
C THR A 314 -15.93 6.04 20.27
N ILE A 315 -15.52 6.46 19.09
CA ILE A 315 -15.29 7.90 18.81
C ILE A 315 -16.58 8.70 18.96
N THR A 316 -17.72 8.18 18.48
CA THR A 316 -19.02 8.84 18.62
C THR A 316 -19.38 9.03 20.10
N ASN A 317 -19.19 7.99 20.91
CA ASN A 317 -19.50 8.05 22.35
C ASN A 317 -18.59 9.05 23.07
N TRP A 318 -17.31 9.12 22.74
CA TRP A 318 -16.39 10.11 23.33
C TRP A 318 -16.78 11.54 22.97
N ILE A 319 -17.15 11.82 21.71
CA ILE A 319 -17.60 13.15 21.30
C ILE A 319 -18.88 13.52 22.04
N LYS A 320 -19.83 12.61 22.19
CA LYS A 320 -21.05 12.84 22.98
C LYS A 320 -20.75 13.06 24.45
N LYS A 321 -19.98 12.18 25.08
CA LYS A 321 -19.67 12.21 26.52
C LYS A 321 -18.93 13.49 26.90
N TYR A 322 -17.89 13.82 26.17
CA TYR A 322 -16.95 14.88 26.59
C TYR A 322 -17.22 16.25 25.95
N CYS A 323 -17.83 16.30 24.77
CA CYS A 323 -18.17 17.57 24.10
C CYS A 323 -19.63 17.96 24.23
N ASN A 324 -20.51 17.06 24.66
CA ASN A 324 -21.97 17.22 24.56
C ASN A 324 -22.42 17.54 23.13
N VAL A 325 -21.79 16.92 22.14
CA VAL A 325 -22.01 17.09 20.70
C VAL A 325 -22.50 15.78 20.13
N ASP A 326 -23.55 15.80 19.32
CA ASP A 326 -24.06 14.63 18.59
C ASP A 326 -23.55 14.64 17.14
N PRO A 327 -22.49 13.87 16.79
CA PRO A 327 -21.98 13.90 15.43
C PRO A 327 -22.93 13.20 14.47
N LYS A 328 -23.10 13.76 13.28
CA LYS A 328 -23.89 13.15 12.22
C LYS A 328 -23.15 12.00 11.58
N ILE A 329 -23.79 10.82 11.53
CA ILE A 329 -23.25 9.63 10.87
C ILE A 329 -24.03 9.39 9.58
N THR A 330 -23.32 9.20 8.47
CA THR A 330 -23.90 8.86 7.16
C THR A 330 -23.10 7.75 6.50
N LEU A 331 -23.75 6.92 5.69
CA LEU A 331 -23.05 5.95 4.84
C LEU A 331 -22.26 6.71 3.77
N TRP A 332 -21.05 6.25 3.52
CA TRP A 332 -20.11 6.82 2.54
C TRP A 332 -19.56 5.71 1.65
N GLY A 333 -19.67 5.89 0.33
CA GLY A 333 -19.22 4.91 -0.66
C GLY A 333 -20.39 4.22 -1.38
N ASP A 334 -20.05 3.48 -2.40
CA ASP A 334 -20.99 2.66 -3.17
C ASP A 334 -21.15 1.25 -2.55
N LYS A 335 -22.06 0.45 -3.13
CA LYS A 335 -22.54 -0.84 -2.59
C LYS A 335 -21.45 -1.86 -2.23
N LEU A 336 -20.19 -1.67 -2.63
CA LEU A 336 -19.10 -2.63 -2.50
C LEU A 336 -18.04 -2.26 -1.43
N GLY A 337 -18.13 -1.07 -0.83
CA GLY A 337 -17.10 -0.58 0.10
C GLY A 337 -17.64 0.41 1.12
N SER A 338 -18.83 0.15 1.67
CA SER A 338 -19.49 1.05 2.62
C SER A 338 -18.57 1.40 3.79
N ALA A 339 -18.29 2.67 3.92
CA ALA A 339 -17.69 3.27 5.12
C ALA A 339 -18.73 4.15 5.79
N TYR A 340 -18.46 4.55 7.00
CA TYR A 340 -19.26 5.53 7.71
C TYR A 340 -18.54 6.85 7.71
N ARG A 341 -19.25 7.92 7.40
CA ARG A 341 -18.77 9.28 7.60
C ARG A 341 -19.37 9.82 8.90
N LEU A 342 -18.51 10.04 9.88
CA LEU A 342 -18.79 10.83 11.06
C LEU A 342 -18.52 12.30 10.75
N SER A 343 -19.41 13.22 11.08
CA SER A 343 -19.19 14.65 10.86
C SER A 343 -19.81 15.51 11.96
N VAL A 344 -19.06 16.57 12.32
CA VAL A 344 -19.51 17.66 13.18
C VAL A 344 -19.66 18.89 12.29
N GLN A 345 -20.88 19.39 12.08
CA GLN A 345 -21.19 20.39 11.05
C GLN A 345 -21.79 21.69 11.61
N ASN A 346 -22.40 21.65 12.82
CA ASN A 346 -22.86 22.85 13.47
C ASN A 346 -21.67 23.72 13.88
N LYS A 347 -21.71 25.04 13.62
CA LYS A 347 -20.58 25.95 13.92
C LYS A 347 -20.18 25.88 15.39
N LYS A 348 -21.15 25.92 16.31
CA LYS A 348 -20.90 25.86 17.76
C LYS A 348 -20.25 24.52 18.13
N ASP A 349 -20.83 23.40 17.69
CA ASP A 349 -20.34 22.05 18.01
C ASP A 349 -18.96 21.79 17.41
N TYR A 350 -18.73 22.33 16.20
CA TYR A 350 -17.43 22.24 15.53
C TYR A 350 -16.32 22.91 16.36
N PHE A 351 -16.54 24.10 16.87
CA PHE A 351 -15.53 24.78 17.69
C PHE A 351 -15.37 24.13 19.05
N ILE A 352 -16.45 23.70 19.72
CA ILE A 352 -16.37 22.94 20.97
C ILE A 352 -15.51 21.70 20.79
N PHE A 353 -15.73 20.93 19.73
CA PHE A 353 -14.95 19.73 19.46
C PHE A 353 -13.49 20.02 19.12
N LEU A 354 -13.21 20.99 18.25
CA LEU A 354 -11.83 21.29 17.85
C LEU A 354 -11.02 21.96 18.96
N GLU A 355 -11.65 22.79 19.80
CA GLU A 355 -11.01 23.35 20.99
C GLU A 355 -10.51 22.23 21.90
N LYS A 356 -11.34 21.24 22.21
CA LYS A 356 -10.92 20.07 22.98
C LYS A 356 -9.84 19.24 22.26
N LEU A 357 -9.96 19.08 20.94
CA LEU A 357 -9.01 18.31 20.13
C LEU A 357 -7.60 18.93 20.16
N TYR A 358 -7.50 20.26 20.19
CA TYR A 358 -6.23 20.99 20.18
C TYR A 358 -5.84 21.58 21.54
N LYS A 359 -6.64 21.36 22.60
CA LYS A 359 -6.30 21.76 23.95
C LYS A 359 -4.95 21.15 24.37
N ASN A 360 -4.05 21.98 24.86
CA ASN A 360 -2.72 21.58 25.34
C ASN A 360 -1.91 20.76 24.31
N ALA A 361 -2.14 20.98 23.00
CA ALA A 361 -1.51 20.25 21.93
C ALA A 361 -0.06 20.69 21.69
N ASN A 362 0.91 19.81 21.91
CA ASN A 362 2.31 20.00 21.52
C ASN A 362 2.68 19.24 20.24
N ILE A 363 1.90 18.22 19.86
CA ILE A 363 2.10 17.40 18.65
C ILE A 363 0.84 17.46 17.81
N TYR A 364 0.98 17.89 16.57
CA TYR A 364 -0.10 17.98 15.59
C TYR A 364 0.43 18.00 14.16
N LEU A 365 -0.43 17.75 13.19
CA LEU A 365 -0.13 17.94 11.76
C LEU A 365 -0.30 19.41 11.39
N ASP A 366 0.82 20.11 11.12
CA ASP A 366 0.87 21.57 10.90
C ASP A 366 -0.27 22.10 10.03
N ARG A 367 -0.47 21.49 8.84
CA ARG A 367 -1.50 21.96 7.88
C ARG A 367 -2.93 21.90 8.42
N LYS A 368 -3.25 20.95 9.32
CA LYS A 368 -4.58 20.85 9.93
C LYS A 368 -4.72 21.81 11.09
N TYR A 369 -3.67 21.99 11.87
CA TYR A 369 -3.65 22.95 12.95
C TYR A 369 -3.76 24.39 12.42
N GLN A 370 -3.04 24.74 11.34
CA GLN A 370 -3.17 26.04 10.68
C GLN A 370 -4.58 26.28 10.13
N ASN A 371 -5.22 25.26 9.56
CA ASN A 371 -6.63 25.35 9.16
C ASN A 371 -7.54 25.66 10.37
N TYR A 372 -7.34 25.00 11.50
CA TYR A 372 -8.09 25.27 12.72
C TYR A 372 -7.91 26.72 13.18
N LEU A 373 -6.66 27.21 13.28
CA LEU A 373 -6.38 28.60 13.67
C LEU A 373 -7.04 29.61 12.73
N SER A 374 -6.91 29.41 11.41
CA SER A 374 -7.56 30.27 10.42
C SER A 374 -9.10 30.29 10.52
N HIS A 375 -9.69 29.22 11.06
CA HIS A 375 -11.12 29.16 11.31
C HIS A 375 -11.52 29.93 12.56
N ILE A 376 -10.68 29.96 13.61
CA ILE A 376 -10.90 30.78 14.80
C ILE A 376 -10.86 32.25 14.43
N ASP A 377 -9.80 32.70 13.74
CA ASP A 377 -9.63 34.10 13.32
C ASP A 377 -10.84 34.62 12.51
N CYS A 378 -11.41 33.75 11.69
CA CYS A 378 -12.61 34.07 10.91
C CYS A 378 -13.92 34.00 11.72
N ALA A 379 -13.91 33.45 12.93
CA ALA A 379 -15.10 33.27 13.74
C ALA A 379 -15.32 34.42 14.76
N VAL A 380 -14.23 35.11 15.11
CA VAL A 380 -14.25 36.33 15.90
C VAL A 380 -14.73 37.46 14.99
N PRO A 381 -15.85 38.15 15.29
CA PRO A 381 -16.21 39.35 14.55
C PRO A 381 -15.10 40.39 14.75
N GLU A 382 -14.62 41.02 13.67
CA GLU A 382 -13.85 42.26 13.81
C GLU A 382 -14.73 43.22 14.63
N GLU A 383 -14.31 43.55 15.83
CA GLU A 383 -14.87 44.73 16.51
C GLU A 383 -14.64 45.89 15.56
N LYS A 384 -15.70 46.32 14.90
CA LYS A 384 -15.66 47.56 14.09
C LYS A 384 -15.37 48.71 15.04
N PRO A 385 -14.38 49.53 14.72
CA PRO A 385 -14.04 50.70 15.52
C PRO A 385 -15.19 51.72 15.59
#